data_ffaeccae32a15ec5d487d712f9477536
#
_entry.id   ffaeccae32a15ec5d487d712f9477536
#
_cell.length_a   1.000
_cell.length_b   1.000
_cell.length_c   1.000
_cell.angle_alpha   90.00
_cell.angle_beta   90.00
_cell.angle_gamma   90.00
#
_symmetry.space_group_name_H-M   'P 1'
#
loop_
_entity.id
_entity.type
_entity.pdbx_description
1 polymer ?
#
loop_
_entity_poly.entity_id
_entity_poly.type
_entity_poly.pdbx_seq_one_letter_code
_entity_poly.pdbx_strand_id
1 'polypeptide(L)' 'MVEQRQWVFCPCCGAKTRLQLVRQTELHLFPLFCPKCRKETMINARQFRVSVAGTRETG' A
#
# COMPACT_ATOMS: atom_id res chain seq x y z
N MET A 1 -4.18 4.11 25.36
CA MET A 1 -3.38 4.66 24.26
C MET A 1 -4.02 4.36 22.93
N VAL A 2 -4.15 5.38 22.11
CA VAL A 2 -4.74 5.20 20.79
C VAL A 2 -3.63 4.84 19.81
N GLU A 3 -3.75 3.65 19.21
CA GLU A 3 -2.84 3.23 18.17
C GLU A 3 -3.24 3.91 16.88
N GLN A 4 -2.31 4.63 16.26
CA GLN A 4 -2.58 5.28 14.99
C GLN A 4 -2.47 4.29 13.85
N ARG A 5 -3.48 4.33 12.97
CA ARG A 5 -3.51 3.48 11.78
C ARG A 5 -3.75 4.35 10.58
N GLN A 6 -3.11 4.00 9.50
CA GLN A 6 -3.25 4.73 8.24
C GLN A 6 -3.57 3.75 7.12
N TRP A 7 -4.65 4.02 6.40
CA TRP A 7 -4.99 3.24 5.22
C TRP A 7 -4.05 3.57 4.07
N VAL A 8 -3.68 2.54 3.32
CA VAL A 8 -2.87 2.72 2.11
C VAL A 8 -3.81 2.85 0.93
N PHE A 9 -3.57 3.85 0.10
CA PHE A 9 -4.35 4.11 -1.10
C PHE A 9 -3.60 3.66 -2.33
N CYS A 10 -4.34 3.19 -3.32
CA CYS A 10 -3.75 2.76 -4.58
C CYS A 10 -3.09 3.96 -5.28
N PRO A 11 -1.81 3.85 -5.67
CA PRO A 11 -1.15 4.97 -6.34
C PRO A 11 -1.65 5.21 -7.77
N CYS A 12 -2.36 4.24 -8.35
CA CYS A 12 -2.88 4.38 -9.70
C CYS A 12 -4.26 5.02 -9.75
N CYS A 13 -5.20 4.53 -8.95
CA CYS A 13 -6.58 5.01 -9.00
C CYS A 13 -7.00 5.79 -7.76
N GLY A 14 -6.18 5.81 -6.73
CA GLY A 14 -6.46 6.53 -5.49
C GLY A 14 -7.50 5.87 -4.60
N ALA A 15 -7.91 4.64 -4.91
CA ALA A 15 -8.90 3.94 -4.11
C ALA A 15 -8.27 3.42 -2.82
N LYS A 16 -9.06 3.42 -1.76
CA LYS A 16 -8.62 2.87 -0.49
C LYS A 16 -8.47 1.35 -0.60
N THR A 17 -7.29 0.86 -0.26
CA THR A 17 -7.03 -0.57 -0.26
C THR A 17 -7.36 -1.16 1.11
N ARG A 18 -7.13 -2.46 1.27
CA ARG A 18 -7.36 -3.14 2.53
C ARG A 18 -6.13 -3.17 3.42
N LEU A 19 -5.09 -2.50 3.01
CA LEU A 19 -3.85 -2.47 3.78
C LEU A 19 -3.84 -1.29 4.72
N GLN A 20 -3.59 -1.57 5.99
CA GLN A 20 -3.40 -0.54 7.00
C GLN A 20 -1.96 -0.56 7.50
N LEU A 21 -1.44 0.61 7.76
CA LEU A 21 -0.13 0.77 8.36
C LEU A 21 -0.27 1.21 9.80
N VAL A 22 0.58 0.66 10.64
CA VAL A 22 0.78 1.16 12.00
C VAL A 22 2.20 1.71 12.09
N ARG A 23 2.48 2.41 13.16
CA ARG A 23 3.77 3.09 13.32
C ARG A 23 4.96 2.16 13.14
N GLN A 24 4.80 0.91 13.53
CA GLN A 24 5.87 -0.10 13.50
C GLN A 24 5.95 -0.86 12.19
N THR A 25 5.01 -0.64 11.28
CA THR A 25 4.94 -1.41 10.05
C THR A 25 6.09 -1.03 9.11
N GLU A 26 6.84 -2.03 8.69
CA GLU A 26 7.84 -1.90 7.65
C GLU A 26 7.57 -2.93 6.58
N LEU A 27 7.51 -2.49 5.34
CA LEU A 27 7.26 -3.35 4.19
C LEU A 27 8.34 -3.12 3.15
N HIS A 28 8.82 -4.21 2.56
CA HIS A 28 9.80 -4.16 1.49
C HIS A 28 9.26 -4.94 0.30
N LEU A 29 9.10 -4.26 -0.82
CA LEU A 29 8.57 -4.87 -2.04
C LEU A 29 7.28 -5.65 -1.78
N PHE A 30 6.38 -5.02 -1.04
CA PHE A 30 5.10 -5.63 -0.71
C PHE A 30 4.15 -5.51 -1.90
N PRO A 31 3.54 -6.63 -2.34
CA PRO A 31 2.60 -6.58 -3.45
C PRO A 31 1.26 -6.04 -2.98
N LEU A 32 0.98 -4.79 -3.31
CA LEU A 32 -0.28 -4.15 -2.98
C LEU A 32 -1.24 -4.31 -4.15
N PHE A 33 -2.26 -5.13 -3.96
CA PHE A 33 -3.26 -5.36 -5.00
C PHE A 33 -4.44 -4.42 -4.82
N CYS A 34 -4.82 -3.75 -5.91
CA CYS A 34 -6.02 -2.91 -5.93
C CYS A 34 -7.10 -3.60 -6.76
N PRO A 35 -8.23 -4.00 -6.14
CA PRO A 35 -9.29 -4.67 -6.88
C PRO A 35 -10.02 -3.77 -7.87
N LYS A 36 -9.93 -2.46 -7.72
CA LYS A 36 -10.60 -1.53 -8.64
C LYS A 36 -9.86 -1.40 -9.95
N CYS A 37 -8.56 -1.20 -9.91
CA CYS A 37 -7.77 -1.07 -11.13
C CYS A 37 -7.11 -2.38 -11.54
N ARG A 38 -7.21 -3.41 -10.71
CA ARG A 38 -6.64 -4.75 -10.94
C ARG A 38 -5.15 -4.71 -11.23
N LYS A 39 -4.46 -3.84 -10.54
CA LYS A 39 -3.02 -3.74 -10.66
C LYS A 39 -2.36 -4.10 -9.35
N GLU A 40 -1.24 -4.77 -9.45
CA GLU A 40 -0.41 -5.08 -8.30
C GLU A 40 0.78 -4.14 -8.31
N THR A 41 0.92 -3.38 -7.23
CA THR A 41 1.99 -2.41 -7.09
C THR A 41 2.95 -2.87 -6.02
N MET A 42 4.22 -2.97 -6.35
CA MET A 42 5.25 -3.25 -5.36
C MET A 42 5.56 -1.97 -4.61
N ILE A 43 5.35 -1.98 -3.32
CA ILE A 43 5.56 -0.81 -2.48
C ILE A 43 6.54 -1.10 -1.37
N ASN A 44 7.17 -0.05 -0.90
CA ASN A 44 7.93 -0.06 0.34
C ASN A 44 7.23 0.88 1.31
N ALA A 45 7.06 0.45 2.54
CA ALA A 45 6.42 1.26 3.56
C ALA A 45 7.27 1.29 4.81
N ARG A 46 7.37 2.47 5.41
CA ARG A 46 8.13 2.67 6.63
C ARG A 46 7.64 3.93 7.33
N GLN A 47 7.32 3.82 8.62
CA GLN A 47 6.89 4.95 9.42
C GLN A 47 5.79 5.78 8.73
N PHE A 48 4.73 5.11 8.29
CA PHE A 48 3.61 5.72 7.57
C PHE A 48 3.96 6.30 6.20
N ARG A 49 5.15 6.06 5.69
CA ARG A 49 5.56 6.52 4.36
C ARG A 49 5.51 5.36 3.39
N VAL A 50 4.89 5.58 2.26
CA VAL A 50 4.75 4.57 1.21
C VAL A 50 5.48 5.06 -0.03
N SER A 51 6.34 4.20 -0.58
CA SER A 51 7.04 4.46 -1.82
C SER A 51 6.69 3.38 -2.83
N VAL A 52 6.51 3.77 -4.09
CA VAL A 52 6.21 2.82 -5.15
C VAL A 52 7.52 2.34 -5.76
N ALA A 53 7.74 1.02 -5.74
CA ALA A 53 8.92 0.41 -6.36
C ALA A 53 8.65 -0.04 -7.79
N GLY A 54 7.41 -0.42 -8.11
CA GLY A 54 7.04 -0.85 -9.45
C GLY A 54 5.58 -1.24 -9.52
N THR A 55 5.03 -1.32 -10.73
CA THR A 55 3.64 -1.70 -10.93
C THR A 55 3.59 -2.88 -11.90
N ARG A 56 2.78 -3.88 -11.54
CA ARG A 56 2.53 -5.03 -12.39
C ARG A 56 1.03 -5.12 -12.66
N GLU A 57 0.67 -5.29 -13.91
CA GLU A 57 -0.71 -5.55 -14.25
C GLU A 57 -1.00 -7.04 -14.13
N THR A 58 -2.03 -7.37 -13.35
CA THR A 58 -2.56 -8.72 -13.28
C THR A 58 -3.85 -8.72 -14.08
N GLY A 59 -3.75 -9.20 -15.26
CA GLY A 59 -4.82 -9.11 -16.23
C GLY A 59 -6.07 -9.86 -15.92
#